data_435fecbc3bf85335157269457f10f5bd
#
_entry.id   435fecbc3bf85335157269457f10f5bd
#
_cell.length_a   1.000
_cell.length_b   1.000
_cell.length_c   1.000
_cell.angle_alpha   90.00
_cell.angle_beta   90.00
_cell.angle_gamma   90.00
#
_symmetry.space_group_name_H-M   'P 1'
#
loop_
_entity.id
_entity.type
_entity.pdbx_description
1 polymer ?
#
loop_
_entity_poly.entity_id
_entity_poly.type
_entity_poly.pdbx_seq_one_letter_code
_entity_poly.pdbx_strand_id
1 'polypeptide(L)'
;MLTNLDSKNIFGLPLNQYAATYSTGMKKKLALTAILLQKNQYYILDEPYNGVDIQSNIMITEIIKKLNTLGKVVLIASHIFSTLTAVCNEILLLKNGQFSEAVYKHDYEKLELEMKALFIGDKINALELE
;
A
#
# COMPACT_ATOMS: atom_id res chain seq x y z
N MET A 1 24.37 3.90 -20.46
CA MET A 1 22.93 4.15 -20.26
C MET A 1 22.20 2.99 -19.57
N LEU A 2 22.52 1.75 -19.88
CA LEU A 2 21.98 0.53 -19.23
C LEU A 2 22.40 0.42 -17.75
N THR A 3 23.58 0.85 -17.36
CA THR A 3 24.10 0.80 -15.98
C THR A 3 23.29 1.61 -14.97
N ASN A 4 22.54 2.62 -15.41
CA ASN A 4 21.71 3.43 -14.53
C ASN A 4 20.32 2.79 -14.25
N LEU A 5 19.84 1.93 -15.14
CA LEU A 5 18.60 1.17 -14.95
C LEU A 5 18.80 -0.01 -14.00
N ASP A 6 19.95 -0.69 -14.08
CA ASP A 6 20.26 -1.81 -13.19
C ASP A 6 20.33 -1.38 -11.73
N SER A 7 20.96 -0.24 -11.44
CA SER A 7 21.03 0.30 -10.07
C SER A 7 19.68 0.74 -9.51
N LYS A 8 18.69 0.98 -10.37
CA LYS A 8 17.31 1.37 -9.99
C LYS A 8 16.32 0.25 -10.04
N ASN A 9 16.74 -0.93 -10.46
CA ASN A 9 15.94 -2.15 -10.47
C ASN A 9 15.90 -2.77 -9.06
N ILE A 10 15.35 -2.03 -8.13
CA ILE A 10 15.34 -2.40 -6.69
C ILE A 10 14.56 -3.68 -6.40
N PHE A 11 13.65 -4.08 -7.28
CA PHE A 11 12.87 -5.31 -7.14
C PHE A 11 13.50 -6.51 -7.84
N GLY A 12 14.67 -6.36 -8.49
CA GLY A 12 15.35 -7.44 -9.18
C GLY A 12 14.55 -8.02 -10.35
N LEU A 13 13.80 -7.19 -11.08
CA LEU A 13 13.02 -7.64 -12.23
C LEU A 13 13.92 -8.09 -13.38
N PRO A 14 13.57 -9.17 -14.12
CA PRO A 14 14.35 -9.63 -15.26
C PRO A 14 14.20 -8.68 -16.46
N LEU A 15 15.13 -7.75 -16.61
CA LEU A 15 15.10 -6.68 -17.62
C LEU A 15 15.30 -7.20 -19.07
N ASN A 16 15.69 -8.45 -19.25
CA ASN A 16 15.85 -9.11 -20.53
C ASN A 16 14.59 -9.83 -21.02
N GLN A 17 13.47 -9.72 -20.30
CA GLN A 17 12.19 -10.31 -20.66
C GLN A 17 11.17 -9.24 -21.01
N TYR A 18 10.23 -9.57 -21.87
CA TYR A 18 9.10 -8.69 -22.17
C TYR A 18 8.18 -8.55 -20.97
N ALA A 19 7.80 -7.33 -20.63
CA ALA A 19 6.88 -7.04 -19.52
C ALA A 19 5.52 -7.74 -19.65
N ALA A 20 5.12 -8.09 -20.89
CA ALA A 20 3.91 -8.87 -21.16
C ALA A 20 3.95 -10.26 -20.50
N THR A 21 5.15 -10.84 -20.33
CA THR A 21 5.35 -12.16 -19.70
C THR A 21 5.46 -12.11 -18.18
N TYR A 22 5.48 -10.91 -17.59
CA TYR A 22 5.58 -10.74 -16.16
C TYR A 22 4.31 -11.23 -15.44
N SER A 23 4.48 -11.77 -14.25
CA SER A 23 3.37 -12.03 -13.31
C SER A 23 2.69 -10.72 -12.91
N THR A 24 1.50 -10.81 -12.34
CA THR A 24 0.77 -9.63 -11.82
C THR A 24 1.60 -8.85 -10.81
N GLY A 25 2.26 -9.55 -9.87
CA GLY A 25 3.16 -8.92 -8.89
C GLY A 25 4.37 -8.25 -9.54
N MET A 26 4.98 -8.87 -10.54
CA MET A 26 6.10 -8.28 -11.29
C MET A 26 5.67 -7.03 -12.07
N LYS A 27 4.49 -7.04 -12.68
CA LYS A 27 3.92 -5.86 -13.36
C LYS A 27 3.70 -4.69 -12.40
N LYS A 28 3.21 -4.95 -11.19
CA LYS A 28 3.07 -3.93 -10.15
C LYS A 28 4.41 -3.32 -9.73
N LYS A 29 5.42 -4.16 -9.51
CA LYS A 29 6.78 -3.72 -9.20
C LYS A 29 7.37 -2.86 -10.31
N LEU A 30 7.15 -3.24 -11.56
CA LEU A 30 7.58 -2.48 -12.73
C LEU A 30 6.87 -1.11 -12.78
N ALA A 31 5.56 -1.09 -12.61
CA ALA A 31 4.76 0.14 -12.59
C ALA A 31 5.23 1.09 -11.47
N LEU A 32 5.43 0.57 -10.27
CA LEU A 32 5.94 1.36 -9.15
C LEU A 32 7.34 1.93 -9.46
N THR A 33 8.24 1.11 -9.99
CA THR A 33 9.57 1.58 -10.40
C THR A 33 9.46 2.72 -11.42
N ALA A 34 8.60 2.57 -12.41
CA ALA A 34 8.41 3.57 -13.46
C ALA A 34 7.95 4.92 -12.92
N ILE A 35 6.97 4.94 -12.01
CA ILE A 35 6.48 6.19 -11.43
C ILE A 35 7.50 6.83 -10.48
N LEU A 36 8.32 6.02 -9.78
CA LEU A 36 9.38 6.54 -8.91
C LEU A 36 10.50 7.23 -9.71
N LEU A 37 10.83 6.69 -10.88
CA LEU A 37 11.84 7.29 -11.78
C LEU A 37 11.42 8.66 -12.32
N GLN A 38 10.12 8.96 -12.38
CA GLN A 38 9.59 10.26 -12.81
C GLN A 38 9.81 11.37 -11.77
N LYS A 39 10.14 11.02 -10.52
CA LYS A 39 10.38 11.96 -9.42
C LYS A 39 9.23 12.94 -9.19
N ASN A 40 8.01 12.45 -9.26
CA ASN A 40 6.78 13.24 -9.08
C ASN A 40 6.72 13.87 -7.67
N GLN A 41 5.88 14.90 -7.51
CA GLN A 41 5.52 15.46 -6.21
C GLN A 41 4.36 14.72 -5.56
N TYR A 42 3.47 14.15 -6.38
CA TYR A 42 2.25 13.45 -5.96
C TYR A 42 2.27 12.04 -6.49
N TYR A 43 1.91 11.08 -5.63
CA TYR A 43 1.79 9.66 -5.96
C TYR A 43 0.40 9.16 -5.56
N ILE A 44 -0.26 8.43 -6.46
CA ILE A 44 -1.53 7.75 -6.18
C ILE A 44 -1.28 6.25 -6.36
N LEU A 45 -1.46 5.49 -5.28
CA LEU A 45 -1.20 4.06 -5.21
C LEU A 45 -2.50 3.34 -4.87
N ASP A 46 -3.01 2.56 -5.81
CA ASP A 46 -4.20 1.74 -5.62
C ASP A 46 -3.78 0.29 -5.34
N GLU A 47 -4.12 -0.18 -4.14
CA GLU A 47 -3.79 -1.52 -3.64
C GLU A 47 -2.30 -1.90 -3.87
N PRO A 48 -1.33 -1.09 -3.42
CA PRO A 48 0.08 -1.30 -3.75
C PRO A 48 0.64 -2.61 -3.19
N TYR A 49 0.06 -3.15 -2.14
CA TYR A 49 0.51 -4.37 -1.47
C TYR A 49 -0.13 -5.65 -2.00
N ASN A 50 -1.20 -5.53 -2.79
CA ASN A 50 -1.96 -6.69 -3.23
C ASN A 50 -1.22 -7.48 -4.30
N GLY A 51 -1.07 -8.81 -4.09
CA GLY A 51 -0.47 -9.72 -5.05
C GLY A 51 1.05 -9.66 -5.16
N VAL A 52 1.74 -9.05 -4.18
CA VAL A 52 3.20 -9.05 -4.10
C VAL A 52 3.70 -9.89 -2.91
N ASP A 53 4.94 -10.38 -3.00
CA ASP A 53 5.56 -11.18 -1.94
C ASP A 53 5.92 -10.34 -0.70
N ILE A 54 6.25 -11.03 0.41
CA ILE A 54 6.57 -10.39 1.69
C ILE A 54 7.76 -9.43 1.56
N GLN A 55 8.81 -9.84 0.85
CA GLN A 55 10.01 -9.01 0.68
C GLN A 55 9.68 -7.72 -0.06
N SER A 56 8.88 -7.82 -1.11
CA SER A 56 8.42 -6.65 -1.88
C SER A 56 7.49 -5.76 -1.06
N ASN A 57 6.64 -6.31 -0.20
CA ASN A 57 5.80 -5.53 0.72
C ASN A 57 6.64 -4.68 1.67
N ILE A 58 7.70 -5.27 2.24
CA ILE A 58 8.65 -4.52 3.09
C ILE A 58 9.28 -3.38 2.30
N MET A 59 9.74 -3.65 1.08
CA MET A 59 10.36 -2.65 0.22
C MET A 59 9.40 -1.53 -0.15
N ILE A 60 8.15 -1.84 -0.52
CA ILE A 60 7.11 -0.85 -0.81
C ILE A 60 6.85 0.04 0.41
N THR A 61 6.78 -0.56 1.60
CA THR A 61 6.61 0.18 2.85
C THR A 61 7.73 1.20 3.07
N GLU A 62 8.99 0.78 2.90
CA GLU A 62 10.14 1.66 3.07
C GLU A 62 10.21 2.75 1.99
N ILE A 63 9.79 2.46 0.75
CA ILE A 63 9.66 3.46 -0.31
C ILE A 63 8.65 4.54 0.08
N ILE A 64 7.45 4.15 0.55
CA ILE A 64 6.40 5.10 0.95
C ILE A 64 6.88 5.98 2.10
N LYS A 65 7.52 5.40 3.12
CA LYS A 65 8.14 6.17 4.22
C LYS A 65 9.19 7.15 3.71
N LYS A 66 10.02 6.73 2.76
CA LYS A 66 11.03 7.59 2.17
C LYS A 66 10.41 8.74 1.38
N LEU A 67 9.36 8.49 0.60
CA LEU A 67 8.63 9.55 -0.10
C LEU A 67 8.06 10.58 0.87
N ASN A 68 7.47 10.13 1.98
CA ASN A 68 6.97 11.00 3.04
C ASN A 68 8.09 11.86 3.64
N THR A 69 9.24 11.26 3.97
CA THR A 69 10.42 11.98 4.49
C THR A 69 10.92 13.04 3.50
N LEU A 70 10.77 12.80 2.20
CA LEU A 70 11.14 13.76 1.14
C LEU A 70 10.09 14.85 0.90
N GLY A 71 9.03 14.90 1.71
CA GLY A 71 7.93 15.87 1.56
C GLY A 71 7.03 15.61 0.35
N LYS A 72 7.02 14.38 -0.16
CA LYS A 72 6.10 13.98 -1.23
C LYS A 72 4.72 13.70 -0.67
N VAL A 73 3.69 13.91 -1.47
CA VAL A 73 2.30 13.55 -1.13
C VAL A 73 1.99 12.18 -1.72
N VAL A 74 1.57 11.24 -0.87
CA VAL A 74 1.22 9.88 -1.28
C VAL A 74 -0.21 9.58 -0.85
N LEU A 75 -1.10 9.35 -1.81
CA LEU A 75 -2.46 8.88 -1.59
C LEU A 75 -2.48 7.35 -1.81
N ILE A 76 -2.93 6.62 -0.80
CA ILE A 76 -3.00 5.16 -0.86
C ILE A 76 -4.44 4.72 -0.69
N ALA A 77 -4.96 3.93 -1.63
CA ALA A 77 -6.19 3.18 -1.45
C ALA A 77 -5.86 1.73 -1.10
N SER A 78 -6.40 1.21 0.00
CA SER A 78 -6.22 -0.18 0.42
C SER A 78 -7.36 -0.62 1.32
N HIS A 79 -7.67 -1.92 1.26
CA HIS A 79 -8.59 -2.59 2.18
C HIS A 79 -7.86 -3.27 3.35
N ILE A 80 -6.52 -3.19 3.41
CA ILE A 80 -5.71 -3.79 4.47
C ILE A 80 -5.32 -2.71 5.49
N PHE A 81 -6.08 -2.62 6.57
CA PHE A 81 -5.93 -1.57 7.58
C PHE A 81 -4.52 -1.50 8.19
N SER A 82 -3.93 -2.65 8.50
CA SER A 82 -2.59 -2.71 9.11
C SER A 82 -1.49 -2.12 8.23
N THR A 83 -1.63 -2.20 6.90
CA THR A 83 -0.66 -1.59 5.99
C THR A 83 -0.79 -0.06 5.97
N LEU A 84 -2.01 0.45 6.07
CA LEU A 84 -2.26 1.89 6.12
C LEU A 84 -1.73 2.50 7.41
N THR A 85 -2.00 1.88 8.56
CA THR A 85 -1.53 2.37 9.88
C THR A 85 -0.01 2.40 9.98
N ALA A 86 0.69 1.55 9.23
CA ALA A 86 2.15 1.50 9.22
C ALA A 86 2.81 2.69 8.47
N VAL A 87 2.13 3.27 7.49
CA VAL A 87 2.73 4.26 6.58
C VAL A 87 1.99 5.59 6.49
N CYS A 88 0.67 5.62 6.74
CA CYS A 88 -0.15 6.82 6.58
C CYS A 88 -0.07 7.75 7.79
N ASN A 89 -0.15 9.05 7.52
CA ASN A 89 -0.27 10.09 8.56
C ASN A 89 -1.73 10.27 9.00
N GLU A 90 -2.66 10.05 8.06
CA GLU A 90 -4.10 10.13 8.28
C GLU A 90 -4.81 9.06 7.44
N ILE A 91 -5.95 8.61 7.89
CA ILE A 91 -6.78 7.62 7.21
C ILE A 91 -8.22 8.16 7.11
N LEU A 92 -8.82 8.04 5.93
CA LEU A 92 -10.23 8.31 5.70
C LEU A 92 -10.93 6.98 5.33
N LEU A 93 -12.08 6.74 5.94
CA LEU A 93 -12.92 5.61 5.55
C LEU A 93 -13.87 6.05 4.44
N LEU A 94 -13.95 5.24 3.40
CA LEU A 94 -14.96 5.39 2.35
C LEU A 94 -16.11 4.41 2.61
N LYS A 95 -17.29 4.92 2.90
CA LYS A 95 -18.48 4.11 3.15
C LYS A 95 -19.68 4.71 2.44
N ASN A 96 -20.40 3.90 1.68
CA ASN A 96 -21.60 4.33 0.93
C ASN A 96 -21.37 5.59 0.07
N GLY A 97 -20.19 5.67 -0.59
CA GLY A 97 -19.84 6.81 -1.45
C GLY A 97 -19.44 8.09 -0.70
N GLN A 98 -19.28 8.04 0.62
CA GLN A 98 -18.91 9.19 1.45
C GLN A 98 -17.65 8.89 2.25
N PHE A 99 -16.80 9.91 2.40
CA PHE A 99 -15.63 9.86 3.26
C PHE A 99 -16.00 10.22 4.70
N SER A 100 -15.37 9.50 5.65
CA SER A 100 -15.35 9.89 7.06
C SER A 100 -14.52 11.16 7.27
N GLU A 101 -14.55 11.70 8.49
CA GLU A 101 -13.51 12.60 8.95
C GLU A 101 -12.15 11.88 8.95
N ALA A 102 -11.07 12.67 8.79
CA ALA A 102 -9.72 12.15 8.84
C ALA A 102 -9.39 11.65 10.25
N VAL A 103 -8.83 10.45 10.35
CA VAL A 103 -8.36 9.85 11.59
C VAL A 103 -6.83 9.86 11.59
N TYR A 104 -6.23 10.38 12.64
CA TYR A 104 -4.79 10.53 12.78
C TYR A 104 -4.17 9.40 13.62
N LYS A 105 -2.85 9.25 13.57
CA LYS A 105 -2.12 8.13 14.19
C LYS A 105 -2.48 7.82 15.64
N HIS A 106 -2.73 8.84 16.44
CA HIS A 106 -3.05 8.66 17.88
C HIS A 106 -4.41 7.99 18.11
N ASP A 107 -5.31 7.98 17.11
CA ASP A 107 -6.64 7.37 17.16
C ASP A 107 -6.76 6.08 16.32
N TYR A 108 -5.68 5.57 15.74
CA TYR A 108 -5.73 4.37 14.90
C TYR A 108 -6.20 3.13 15.64
N GLU A 109 -5.79 2.93 16.89
CA GLU A 109 -6.26 1.81 17.71
C GLU A 109 -7.77 1.89 17.95
N LYS A 110 -8.28 3.07 18.23
CA LYS A 110 -9.72 3.32 18.39
C LYS A 110 -10.47 3.03 17.11
N LEU A 111 -9.97 3.51 15.97
CA LEU A 111 -10.55 3.23 14.65
C LEU A 111 -10.59 1.73 14.35
N GLU A 112 -9.52 0.98 14.67
CA GLU A 112 -9.48 -0.46 14.49
C GLU A 112 -10.55 -1.18 15.31
N LEU A 113 -10.74 -0.79 16.56
CA LEU A 113 -11.77 -1.33 17.44
C LEU A 113 -13.18 -1.03 16.91
N GLU A 114 -13.42 0.19 16.46
CA GLU A 114 -14.70 0.59 15.85
C GLU A 114 -15.00 -0.22 14.59
N MET A 115 -14.01 -0.42 13.72
CA MET A 115 -14.14 -1.24 12.52
C MET A 115 -14.45 -2.71 12.87
N LYS A 116 -13.74 -3.29 13.82
CA LYS A 116 -13.99 -4.65 14.29
C LYS A 116 -15.42 -4.80 14.83
N ALA A 117 -15.86 -3.88 15.66
CA ALA A 117 -17.23 -3.89 16.19
C ALA A 117 -18.28 -3.79 15.08
N LEU A 118 -18.03 -2.97 14.07
CA LEU A 118 -18.95 -2.73 12.95
C LEU A 118 -19.08 -3.95 12.01
N PHE A 119 -17.96 -4.63 11.73
CA PHE A 119 -17.90 -5.70 10.72
C PHE A 119 -18.06 -7.09 11.32
N ILE A 120 -17.59 -7.31 12.53
CA ILE A 120 -17.62 -8.61 13.20
C ILE A 120 -18.80 -8.69 14.15
N GLY A 121 -18.92 -7.72 15.08
CA GLY A 121 -19.96 -7.71 16.12
C GLY A 121 -20.10 -9.09 16.78
N ASP A 122 -21.32 -9.56 16.93
CA ASP A 122 -21.63 -10.88 17.51
C ASP A 122 -21.58 -12.04 16.50
N LYS A 123 -21.17 -11.80 15.25
CA LYS A 123 -21.19 -12.82 14.19
C LYS A 123 -20.31 -14.03 14.51
N ILE A 124 -19.17 -13.81 15.17
CA ILE A 124 -18.27 -14.91 15.54
C ILE A 124 -18.88 -15.75 16.65
N ASN A 125 -19.54 -15.11 17.64
CA ASN A 125 -20.21 -15.81 18.72
C ASN A 125 -21.37 -16.68 18.20
N ALA A 126 -22.02 -16.25 17.13
CA ALA A 126 -23.10 -17.00 16.47
C ALA A 126 -22.62 -18.28 15.77
N LEU A 127 -21.31 -18.48 15.60
CA LEU A 127 -20.74 -19.69 14.99
C LEU A 127 -20.67 -20.87 15.96
N GLU A 128 -20.86 -20.64 17.28
CA GLU A 128 -20.84 -21.69 18.32
C GLU A 128 -19.68 -22.67 18.15
N LEU A 129 -18.43 -22.11 18.09
CA LEU A 129 -17.20 -22.88 17.81
C LEU A 129 -16.68 -23.63 19.04
N GLU A 130 -17.56 -24.20 19.86
CA GLU A 130 -17.19 -25.02 21.02
C GLU A 130 -17.04 -26.50 20.67
#